data_b8f3f4a65cf3839a81cb417f99c7c340
#
_entry.id   b8f3f4a65cf3839a81cb417f99c7c340
#
_cell.length_a   1.000
_cell.length_b   1.000
_cell.length_c   1.000
_cell.angle_alpha   90.00
_cell.angle_beta   90.00
_cell.angle_gamma   90.00
#
_symmetry.space_group_name_H-M   'P 1'
#
loop_
_entity.id
_entity.type
_entity.pdbx_description
1 polymer ?
#
loop_
_entity_poly.entity_id
_entity_poly.type
_entity_poly.pdbx_seq_one_letter_code
_entity_poly.pdbx_strand_id
1 'polypeptide(L)'
;TIGKEIVETLSRKILKHTQAIIAPTEKVKDILTSYKVKPPITVIPTGLDLQKCSSPVDKNTLSEMKHSLGIPEDNTVLLFLGRLAREKNIDETIKLIENCHLNKFTFLIVGDGPDRDRLEKHVKKSSIKNNVIFTGLVPMDSVNAYYQLADLFICSSTSEAQGLTYFEALANGVPALCRKDACLDGVLINYKNGFQYTNEDDFAEFLNFFFSDKCNREDMIANALPVKDKFSSK
;
A
#
# COMPACT_ATOMS: atom_id res chain seq x y z
N THR A 1 -23.03 14.10 6.79
CA THR A 1 -23.71 13.09 5.94
C THR A 1 -24.28 11.99 6.84
N ILE A 2 -25.49 11.50 6.55
CA ILE A 2 -26.24 10.51 7.36
C ILE A 2 -25.37 9.31 7.76
N GLY A 3 -24.50 8.81 6.86
CA GLY A 3 -23.59 7.71 7.18
C GLY A 3 -22.59 8.01 8.29
N LYS A 4 -22.04 9.22 8.34
CA LYS A 4 -21.10 9.64 9.39
C LYS A 4 -21.79 9.67 10.76
N GLU A 5 -22.98 10.26 10.85
CA GLU A 5 -23.75 10.34 12.09
C GLU A 5 -24.14 8.96 12.63
N ILE A 6 -24.47 8.01 11.72
CA ILE A 6 -24.75 6.63 12.12
C ILE A 6 -23.49 5.99 12.72
N VAL A 7 -22.33 6.11 12.06
CA VAL A 7 -21.06 5.55 12.57
C VAL A 7 -20.69 6.17 13.91
N GLU A 8 -20.78 7.49 14.07
CA GLU A 8 -20.52 8.17 15.34
C GLU A 8 -21.43 7.67 16.48
N THR A 9 -22.73 7.53 16.17
CA THR A 9 -23.72 7.07 17.16
C THR A 9 -23.48 5.62 17.56
N LEU A 10 -23.20 4.75 16.58
CA LEU A 10 -22.86 3.35 16.85
C LEU A 10 -21.57 3.23 17.65
N SER A 11 -20.52 3.98 17.27
CA SER A 11 -19.25 3.98 18.00
C SER A 11 -19.45 4.39 19.46
N ARG A 12 -20.19 5.47 19.74
CA ARG A 12 -20.51 5.87 21.12
C ARG A 12 -21.29 4.80 21.87
N LYS A 13 -22.27 4.15 21.21
CA LYS A 13 -23.10 3.12 21.85
C LYS A 13 -22.31 1.87 22.18
N ILE A 14 -21.48 1.39 21.26
CA ILE A 14 -20.66 0.18 21.45
C ILE A 14 -19.58 0.42 22.49
N LEU A 15 -18.86 1.54 22.40
CA LEU A 15 -17.71 1.84 23.25
C LEU A 15 -18.11 2.33 24.64
N LYS A 16 -19.38 2.64 24.88
CA LYS A 16 -19.87 3.15 26.17
C LYS A 16 -19.55 2.22 27.38
N HIS A 17 -19.48 0.92 27.12
CA HIS A 17 -19.30 -0.10 28.16
C HIS A 17 -17.85 -0.64 28.21
N THR A 18 -16.93 -0.07 27.45
CA THR A 18 -15.51 -0.44 27.52
C THR A 18 -14.80 0.38 28.60
N GLN A 19 -13.79 -0.20 29.24
CA GLN A 19 -12.97 0.48 30.23
C GLN A 19 -11.92 1.39 29.62
N ALA A 20 -11.34 0.98 28.49
CA ALA A 20 -10.35 1.71 27.73
C ALA A 20 -10.42 1.32 26.25
N ILE A 21 -9.86 2.17 25.38
CA ILE A 21 -9.79 1.95 23.94
C ILE A 21 -8.32 2.00 23.52
N ILE A 22 -7.88 1.03 22.72
CA ILE A 22 -6.59 1.05 22.05
C ILE A 22 -6.83 1.51 20.61
N ALA A 23 -6.15 2.57 20.19
CA ALA A 23 -6.13 3.06 18.83
C ALA A 23 -4.76 2.75 18.19
N PRO A 24 -4.69 2.30 16.92
CA PRO A 24 -3.40 1.96 16.29
C PRO A 24 -2.59 3.19 15.90
N THR A 25 -3.20 4.36 15.77
CA THR A 25 -2.56 5.63 15.39
C THR A 25 -3.22 6.82 16.05
N GLU A 26 -2.52 7.96 16.14
CA GLU A 26 -3.11 9.24 16.56
C GLU A 26 -4.29 9.63 15.65
N LYS A 27 -4.20 9.40 14.35
CA LYS A 27 -5.32 9.60 13.40
C LYS A 27 -6.61 8.91 13.86
N VAL A 28 -6.52 7.63 14.23
CA VAL A 28 -7.70 6.87 14.72
C VAL A 28 -8.18 7.40 16.05
N LYS A 29 -7.27 7.76 16.96
CA LYS A 29 -7.61 8.40 18.25
C LYS A 29 -8.34 9.72 18.02
N ASP A 30 -7.87 10.57 17.11
CA ASP A 30 -8.51 11.86 16.80
C ASP A 30 -9.92 11.67 16.23
N ILE A 31 -10.10 10.68 15.34
CA ILE A 31 -11.43 10.31 14.83
C ILE A 31 -12.36 9.90 15.96
N LEU A 32 -11.94 8.99 16.84
CA LEU A 32 -12.75 8.54 17.97
C LEU A 32 -13.03 9.66 18.98
N THR A 33 -12.08 10.54 19.21
CA THR A 33 -12.24 11.74 20.02
C THR A 33 -13.28 12.69 19.41
N SER A 34 -13.25 12.89 18.10
CA SER A 34 -14.26 13.68 17.38
C SER A 34 -15.66 13.08 17.50
N TYR A 35 -15.77 11.75 17.64
CA TYR A 35 -17.02 11.04 17.89
C TYR A 35 -17.51 11.17 19.32
N LYS A 36 -16.74 11.84 20.19
CA LYS A 36 -17.08 12.07 21.62
C LYS A 36 -17.31 10.76 22.39
N VAL A 37 -16.47 9.74 22.13
CA VAL A 37 -16.47 8.52 22.96
C VAL A 37 -15.94 8.85 24.35
N LYS A 38 -16.48 8.18 25.38
CA LYS A 38 -16.17 8.52 26.79
C LYS A 38 -14.94 7.82 27.37
N PRO A 39 -14.66 6.53 27.03
CA PRO A 39 -13.49 5.83 27.58
C PRO A 39 -12.17 6.46 27.18
N PRO A 40 -11.13 6.36 28.02
CA PRO A 40 -9.79 6.84 27.66
C PRO A 40 -9.24 6.09 26.44
N ILE A 41 -8.58 6.82 25.55
CA ILE A 41 -8.00 6.27 24.32
C ILE A 41 -6.48 6.33 24.42
N THR A 42 -5.83 5.16 24.35
CA THR A 42 -4.37 5.03 24.31
C THR A 42 -3.94 4.61 22.90
N VAL A 43 -2.93 5.27 22.34
CA VAL A 43 -2.35 4.87 21.06
C VAL A 43 -1.31 3.78 21.29
N ILE A 44 -1.59 2.61 20.74
CA ILE A 44 -0.66 1.48 20.70
C ILE A 44 -0.66 0.96 19.27
N PRO A 45 0.42 1.20 18.49
CA PRO A 45 0.52 0.70 17.13
C PRO A 45 0.43 -0.83 17.09
N THR A 46 -0.17 -1.37 16.03
CA THR A 46 -0.14 -2.81 15.77
C THR A 46 1.32 -3.21 15.55
N GLY A 47 1.80 -4.13 16.36
CA GLY A 47 3.14 -4.69 16.20
C GLY A 47 3.20 -5.53 14.92
N LEU A 48 4.22 -5.27 14.10
CA LEU A 48 4.56 -6.09 12.95
C LEU A 48 5.90 -6.77 13.20
N ASP A 49 5.98 -8.06 12.91
CA ASP A 49 7.26 -8.74 12.80
C ASP A 49 7.86 -8.44 11.41
N LEU A 50 8.34 -7.21 11.27
CA LEU A 50 8.88 -6.75 9.99
C LEU A 50 10.15 -7.52 9.59
N GLN A 51 10.90 -8.08 10.54
CA GLN A 51 12.06 -8.92 10.23
C GLN A 51 11.62 -10.21 9.56
N LYS A 52 10.58 -10.86 10.10
CA LYS A 52 9.99 -12.05 9.48
C LYS A 52 9.35 -11.74 8.13
N CYS A 53 8.58 -10.65 8.05
CA CYS A 53 7.90 -10.23 6.82
C CYS A 53 8.88 -9.79 5.71
N SER A 54 10.16 -9.48 6.04
CA SER A 54 11.20 -9.07 5.08
C SER A 54 12.35 -10.06 4.99
N SER A 55 12.14 -11.31 5.36
CA SER A 55 13.14 -12.37 5.20
C SER A 55 13.57 -12.48 3.72
N PRO A 56 14.88 -12.52 3.42
CA PRO A 56 15.35 -12.58 2.04
C PRO A 56 14.81 -13.79 1.29
N VAL A 57 14.36 -13.57 0.07
CA VAL A 57 13.96 -14.62 -0.87
C VAL A 57 15.09 -14.82 -1.88
N ASP A 58 15.39 -16.06 -2.20
CA ASP A 58 16.42 -16.40 -3.18
C ASP A 58 16.10 -15.80 -4.56
N LYS A 59 17.14 -15.29 -5.25
CA LYS A 59 16.98 -14.64 -6.56
C LYS A 59 16.44 -15.57 -7.64
N ASN A 60 16.80 -16.86 -7.60
CA ASN A 60 16.28 -17.82 -8.56
C ASN A 60 14.78 -18.02 -8.34
N THR A 61 14.34 -18.12 -7.08
CA THR A 61 12.93 -18.19 -6.73
C THR A 61 12.15 -16.97 -7.23
N LEU A 62 12.70 -15.76 -7.09
CA LEU A 62 12.06 -14.54 -7.62
C LEU A 62 12.01 -14.53 -9.16
N SER A 63 13.06 -15.00 -9.84
CA SER A 63 13.08 -15.12 -11.30
C SER A 63 12.06 -16.15 -11.81
N GLU A 64 11.99 -17.31 -11.19
CA GLU A 64 10.99 -18.35 -11.49
C GLU A 64 9.57 -17.82 -11.26
N MET A 65 9.35 -17.09 -10.18
CA MET A 65 8.06 -16.45 -9.87
C MET A 65 7.69 -15.40 -10.92
N LYS A 66 8.64 -14.54 -11.34
CA LYS A 66 8.45 -13.55 -12.40
C LYS A 66 8.04 -14.22 -13.71
N HIS A 67 8.74 -15.29 -14.09
CA HIS A 67 8.42 -16.08 -15.27
C HIS A 67 7.04 -16.76 -15.17
N SER A 68 6.73 -17.40 -14.03
CA SER A 68 5.44 -18.08 -13.83
C SER A 68 4.23 -17.15 -13.87
N LEU A 69 4.42 -15.90 -13.47
CA LEU A 69 3.41 -14.83 -13.56
C LEU A 69 3.31 -14.22 -14.97
N GLY A 70 4.19 -14.61 -15.90
CA GLY A 70 4.24 -14.07 -17.26
C GLY A 70 4.74 -12.62 -17.30
N ILE A 71 5.53 -12.19 -16.33
CA ILE A 71 6.10 -10.84 -16.26
C ILE A 71 7.38 -10.81 -17.12
N PRO A 72 7.47 -9.95 -18.15
CA PRO A 72 8.71 -9.79 -18.93
C PRO A 72 9.89 -9.37 -18.05
N GLU A 73 11.09 -9.91 -18.32
CA GLU A 73 12.28 -9.67 -17.48
C GLU A 73 12.65 -8.20 -17.36
N ASP A 74 12.48 -7.43 -18.42
CA ASP A 74 12.81 -6.01 -18.49
C ASP A 74 11.68 -5.08 -18.04
N ASN A 75 10.56 -5.64 -17.55
CA ASN A 75 9.47 -4.83 -17.00
C ASN A 75 9.74 -4.41 -15.56
N THR A 76 9.51 -3.13 -15.28
CA THR A 76 9.38 -2.60 -13.93
C THR A 76 8.08 -3.12 -13.30
N VAL A 77 8.15 -3.70 -12.12
CA VAL A 77 7.00 -4.27 -11.42
C VAL A 77 6.43 -3.24 -10.44
N LEU A 78 5.24 -2.74 -10.76
CA LEU A 78 4.43 -1.91 -9.88
C LEU A 78 3.52 -2.83 -9.09
N LEU A 79 3.50 -2.76 -7.77
CA LEU A 79 2.76 -3.68 -6.90
C LEU A 79 1.65 -2.96 -6.14
N PHE A 80 0.45 -3.51 -6.20
CA PHE A 80 -0.57 -3.34 -5.16
C PHE A 80 -0.75 -4.68 -4.43
N LEU A 81 -0.76 -4.65 -3.10
CA LEU A 81 -1.01 -5.84 -2.28
C LEU A 81 -2.02 -5.50 -1.17
N GLY A 82 -3.12 -6.26 -1.12
CA GLY A 82 -4.15 -6.07 -0.12
C GLY A 82 -5.53 -6.53 -0.55
N ARG A 83 -6.53 -6.26 0.28
CA ARG A 83 -7.93 -6.57 -0.02
C ARG A 83 -8.44 -5.69 -1.16
N LEU A 84 -9.08 -6.31 -2.16
CA LEU A 84 -9.70 -5.58 -3.28
C LEU A 84 -11.07 -5.04 -2.85
N ALA A 85 -11.08 -3.81 -2.34
CA ALA A 85 -12.26 -3.14 -1.82
C ALA A 85 -12.28 -1.67 -2.22
N ARG A 86 -13.47 -1.05 -2.20
CA ARG A 86 -13.71 0.31 -2.70
C ARG A 86 -12.79 1.36 -2.10
N GLU A 87 -12.52 1.27 -0.79
CA GLU A 87 -11.66 2.22 -0.07
C GLU A 87 -10.19 2.16 -0.51
N LYS A 88 -9.77 1.08 -1.19
CA LYS A 88 -8.41 0.95 -1.73
C LYS A 88 -8.22 1.69 -3.05
N ASN A 89 -9.33 2.08 -3.69
CA ASN A 89 -9.36 2.98 -4.84
C ASN A 89 -8.45 2.54 -6.01
N ILE A 90 -8.40 1.22 -6.27
CA ILE A 90 -7.49 0.59 -7.24
C ILE A 90 -7.82 1.02 -8.67
N ASP A 91 -9.09 1.29 -8.97
CA ASP A 91 -9.53 1.82 -10.26
C ASP A 91 -8.94 3.21 -10.57
N GLU A 92 -8.77 4.05 -9.56
CA GLU A 92 -8.03 5.31 -9.71
C GLU A 92 -6.56 5.05 -9.98
N THR A 93 -5.93 4.11 -9.24
CA THR A 93 -4.53 3.72 -9.51
C THR A 93 -4.35 3.28 -10.96
N ILE A 94 -5.24 2.43 -11.48
CA ILE A 94 -5.21 1.96 -12.88
C ILE A 94 -5.27 3.16 -13.84
N LYS A 95 -6.23 4.07 -13.64
CA LYS A 95 -6.39 5.28 -14.46
C LYS A 95 -5.17 6.20 -14.41
N LEU A 96 -4.60 6.40 -13.22
CA LEU A 96 -3.41 7.24 -13.04
C LEU A 96 -2.19 6.66 -13.77
N ILE A 97 -1.96 5.35 -13.66
CA ILE A 97 -0.89 4.65 -14.41
C ILE A 97 -1.12 4.75 -15.92
N GLU A 98 -2.37 4.54 -16.38
CA GLU A 98 -2.75 4.65 -17.79
C GLU A 98 -2.40 6.03 -18.37
N ASN A 99 -2.69 7.11 -17.62
CA ASN A 99 -2.40 8.49 -18.05
C ASN A 99 -0.90 8.82 -18.11
N CYS A 100 -0.04 8.04 -17.46
CA CYS A 100 1.42 8.24 -17.51
C CYS A 100 2.08 7.67 -18.77
N HIS A 101 1.37 6.89 -19.60
CA HIS A 101 1.86 6.32 -20.85
C HIS A 101 3.22 5.60 -20.73
N LEU A 102 3.40 4.84 -19.66
CA LEU A 102 4.65 4.14 -19.36
C LEU A 102 4.92 3.00 -20.34
N ASN A 103 6.22 2.73 -20.56
CA ASN A 103 6.69 1.55 -21.28
C ASN A 103 7.33 0.54 -20.31
N LYS A 104 7.33 -0.74 -20.69
CA LYS A 104 8.02 -1.83 -19.96
C LYS A 104 7.69 -1.88 -18.48
N PHE A 105 6.41 -1.97 -18.16
CA PHE A 105 5.96 -2.16 -16.79
C PHE A 105 4.92 -3.27 -16.70
N THR A 106 4.75 -3.81 -15.51
CA THR A 106 3.66 -4.69 -15.12
C THR A 106 3.05 -4.16 -13.82
N PHE A 107 1.75 -3.95 -13.80
CA PHE A 107 1.01 -3.65 -12.57
C PHE A 107 0.45 -4.94 -11.98
N LEU A 108 1.09 -5.42 -10.93
CA LEU A 108 0.77 -6.66 -10.23
C LEU A 108 -0.18 -6.36 -9.08
N ILE A 109 -1.40 -6.87 -9.16
CA ILE A 109 -2.45 -6.72 -8.16
C ILE A 109 -2.60 -8.02 -7.40
N VAL A 110 -2.09 -8.03 -6.15
CA VAL A 110 -2.06 -9.21 -5.27
C VAL A 110 -3.14 -9.09 -4.20
N GLY A 111 -4.02 -10.10 -4.16
CA GLY A 111 -5.11 -10.16 -3.21
C GLY A 111 -6.45 -10.43 -3.85
N ASP A 112 -7.49 -10.46 -3.03
CA ASP A 112 -8.87 -10.68 -3.46
C ASP A 112 -9.83 -9.80 -2.65
N GLY A 113 -11.08 -9.74 -3.07
CA GLY A 113 -12.10 -8.98 -2.36
C GLY A 113 -13.34 -8.67 -3.20
N PRO A 114 -14.33 -8.02 -2.58
CA PRO A 114 -15.64 -7.80 -3.20
C PRO A 114 -15.61 -6.92 -4.46
N ASP A 115 -14.51 -6.21 -4.70
CA ASP A 115 -14.38 -5.30 -5.84
C ASP A 115 -13.65 -5.92 -7.05
N ARG A 116 -13.19 -7.18 -6.93
CA ARG A 116 -12.39 -7.86 -7.96
C ARG A 116 -13.06 -7.85 -9.34
N ASP A 117 -14.30 -8.35 -9.43
CA ASP A 117 -15.00 -8.44 -10.72
C ASP A 117 -15.15 -7.07 -11.41
N ARG A 118 -15.37 -6.02 -10.62
CA ARG A 118 -15.48 -4.65 -11.13
C ARG A 118 -14.12 -4.17 -11.68
N LEU A 119 -13.05 -4.43 -10.96
CA LEU A 119 -11.68 -4.04 -11.34
C LEU A 119 -11.24 -4.79 -12.61
N GLU A 120 -11.47 -6.10 -12.70
CA GLU A 120 -11.17 -6.88 -13.92
C GLU A 120 -11.95 -6.38 -15.14
N LYS A 121 -13.24 -6.02 -14.96
CA LYS A 121 -14.05 -5.40 -16.03
C LYS A 121 -13.52 -4.02 -16.42
N HIS A 122 -13.00 -3.26 -15.47
CA HIS A 122 -12.37 -1.95 -15.72
C HIS A 122 -11.09 -2.12 -16.53
N VAL A 123 -10.18 -3.00 -16.09
CA VAL A 123 -8.91 -3.29 -16.77
C VAL A 123 -9.13 -3.78 -18.21
N LYS A 124 -10.12 -4.64 -18.47
CA LYS A 124 -10.42 -5.09 -19.84
C LYS A 124 -10.71 -3.97 -20.84
N LYS A 125 -11.12 -2.79 -20.34
CA LYS A 125 -11.42 -1.60 -21.16
C LYS A 125 -10.27 -0.59 -21.19
N SER A 126 -9.25 -0.76 -20.34
CA SER A 126 -8.10 0.12 -20.24
C SER A 126 -7.08 -0.15 -21.34
N SER A 127 -6.31 0.87 -21.73
CA SER A 127 -5.18 0.75 -22.67
C SER A 127 -4.05 -0.10 -22.09
N ILE A 128 -3.92 -0.17 -20.76
CA ILE A 128 -2.89 -0.94 -20.05
C ILE A 128 -3.31 -2.38 -19.72
N LYS A 129 -4.39 -2.90 -20.30
CA LYS A 129 -4.95 -4.23 -19.99
C LYS A 129 -3.97 -5.39 -20.06
N ASN A 130 -2.97 -5.29 -20.98
CA ASN A 130 -1.93 -6.30 -21.15
C ASN A 130 -0.78 -6.20 -20.15
N ASN A 131 -0.77 -5.12 -19.35
CA ASN A 131 0.24 -4.85 -18.34
C ASN A 131 -0.27 -5.11 -16.91
N VAL A 132 -1.55 -5.49 -16.73
CA VAL A 132 -2.14 -5.71 -15.41
C VAL A 132 -2.35 -7.20 -15.16
N ILE A 133 -1.83 -7.68 -14.03
CA ILE A 133 -1.95 -9.07 -13.59
C ILE A 133 -2.67 -9.11 -12.24
N PHE A 134 -3.73 -9.94 -12.15
CA PHE A 134 -4.41 -10.25 -10.88
C PHE A 134 -3.99 -11.64 -10.42
N THR A 135 -3.39 -11.76 -9.25
CA THR A 135 -3.00 -13.06 -8.71
C THR A 135 -4.12 -13.77 -7.94
N GLY A 136 -5.07 -13.01 -7.38
CA GLY A 136 -5.98 -13.50 -6.35
C GLY A 136 -5.30 -13.60 -4.98
N LEU A 137 -5.92 -14.35 -4.06
CA LEU A 137 -5.34 -14.61 -2.75
C LEU A 137 -4.05 -15.41 -2.87
N VAL A 138 -3.06 -15.03 -2.10
CA VAL A 138 -1.78 -15.73 -2.00
C VAL A 138 -1.53 -16.18 -0.56
N PRO A 139 -0.78 -17.26 -0.33
CA PRO A 139 -0.41 -17.70 1.01
C PRO A 139 0.39 -16.61 1.74
N MET A 140 0.14 -16.45 3.05
CA MET A 140 0.84 -15.47 3.87
C MET A 140 2.37 -15.65 3.84
N ASP A 141 2.84 -16.88 3.76
CA ASP A 141 4.28 -17.19 3.73
C ASP A 141 4.95 -16.78 2.40
N SER A 142 4.16 -16.50 1.34
CA SER A 142 4.68 -16.05 0.05
C SER A 142 4.60 -14.52 -0.14
N VAL A 143 3.95 -13.80 0.77
CA VAL A 143 3.70 -12.35 0.65
C VAL A 143 5.00 -11.56 0.51
N ASN A 144 6.05 -11.91 1.25
CA ASN A 144 7.35 -11.26 1.17
C ASN A 144 8.00 -11.41 -0.22
N ALA A 145 7.78 -12.54 -0.91
CA ALA A 145 8.29 -12.74 -2.26
C ALA A 145 7.62 -11.78 -3.26
N TYR A 146 6.33 -11.48 -3.10
CA TYR A 146 5.64 -10.50 -3.94
C TYR A 146 6.17 -9.08 -3.70
N TYR A 147 6.47 -8.71 -2.44
CA TYR A 147 7.15 -7.42 -2.18
C TYR A 147 8.53 -7.41 -2.83
N GLN A 148 9.37 -8.44 -2.63
CA GLN A 148 10.74 -8.47 -3.15
C GLN A 148 10.83 -8.63 -4.67
N LEU A 149 9.74 -9.04 -5.32
CA LEU A 149 9.61 -9.04 -6.78
C LEU A 149 9.33 -7.64 -7.33
N ALA A 150 8.80 -6.73 -6.50
CA ALA A 150 8.35 -5.42 -6.92
C ALA A 150 9.47 -4.36 -6.89
N ASP A 151 9.40 -3.43 -7.83
CA ASP A 151 10.25 -2.24 -7.88
C ASP A 151 9.62 -1.05 -7.16
N LEU A 152 8.28 -0.95 -7.17
CA LEU A 152 7.53 0.14 -6.56
C LEU A 152 6.18 -0.36 -6.04
N PHE A 153 5.89 -0.09 -4.78
CA PHE A 153 4.55 -0.32 -4.21
C PHE A 153 3.65 0.89 -4.49
N ILE A 154 2.43 0.66 -5.01
CA ILE A 154 1.50 1.75 -5.33
C ILE A 154 0.17 1.55 -4.60
N CYS A 155 -0.33 2.61 -3.95
CA CYS A 155 -1.60 2.56 -3.26
C CYS A 155 -2.33 3.91 -3.26
N SER A 156 -3.55 3.93 -3.80
CA SER A 156 -4.44 5.09 -3.84
C SER A 156 -5.51 5.06 -2.74
N SER A 157 -5.29 4.26 -1.68
CA SER A 157 -6.26 4.14 -0.59
C SER A 157 -6.67 5.50 -0.03
N THR A 158 -7.97 5.68 0.19
CA THR A 158 -8.54 6.91 0.77
C THR A 158 -8.80 6.79 2.26
N SER A 159 -8.60 5.61 2.83
CA SER A 159 -8.87 5.34 4.25
C SER A 159 -7.95 4.24 4.78
N GLU A 160 -6.90 4.65 5.45
CA GLU A 160 -6.02 3.76 6.18
C GLU A 160 -6.09 4.05 7.68
N ALA A 161 -6.14 2.98 8.48
CA ALA A 161 -6.02 3.11 9.93
C ALA A 161 -4.56 3.22 10.37
N GLN A 162 -3.71 2.36 9.83
CA GLN A 162 -2.27 2.35 10.11
C GLN A 162 -1.43 2.16 8.84
N GLY A 163 -1.97 1.51 7.80
CA GLY A 163 -1.27 1.30 6.54
C GLY A 163 -0.15 0.25 6.63
N LEU A 164 -0.44 -0.92 7.21
CA LEU A 164 0.56 -1.95 7.46
C LEU A 164 1.32 -2.38 6.19
N THR A 165 0.63 -2.45 5.05
CA THR A 165 1.22 -2.82 3.75
C THR A 165 2.31 -1.86 3.28
N TYR A 166 2.26 -0.59 3.69
CA TYR A 166 3.32 0.38 3.38
C TYR A 166 4.60 0.06 4.17
N PHE A 167 4.44 -0.29 5.45
CA PHE A 167 5.57 -0.70 6.30
C PHE A 167 6.19 -2.00 5.81
N GLU A 168 5.36 -2.96 5.39
CA GLU A 168 5.81 -4.22 4.80
C GLU A 168 6.58 -3.98 3.50
N ALA A 169 6.09 -3.13 2.60
CA ALA A 169 6.78 -2.76 1.36
C ALA A 169 8.16 -2.15 1.66
N LEU A 170 8.21 -1.11 2.51
CA LEU A 170 9.45 -0.44 2.87
C LEU A 170 10.45 -1.38 3.58
N ALA A 171 9.97 -2.27 4.46
CA ALA A 171 10.81 -3.26 5.15
C ALA A 171 11.43 -4.28 4.18
N ASN A 172 10.77 -4.54 3.05
CA ASN A 172 11.30 -5.35 1.96
C ASN A 172 12.20 -4.56 0.98
N GLY A 173 12.50 -3.29 1.29
CA GLY A 173 13.30 -2.43 0.44
C GLY A 173 12.54 -1.90 -0.79
N VAL A 174 11.21 -1.94 -0.78
CA VAL A 174 10.38 -1.48 -1.89
C VAL A 174 9.91 -0.05 -1.61
N PRO A 175 10.36 0.95 -2.38
CA PRO A 175 9.84 2.30 -2.29
C PRO A 175 8.33 2.33 -2.56
N ALA A 176 7.62 3.34 -2.03
CA ALA A 176 6.18 3.40 -2.18
C ALA A 176 5.71 4.72 -2.81
N LEU A 177 4.73 4.65 -3.71
CA LEU A 177 3.98 5.80 -4.26
C LEU A 177 2.55 5.71 -3.76
N CYS A 178 2.19 6.55 -2.80
CA CYS A 178 0.93 6.45 -2.10
C CYS A 178 0.17 7.78 -2.07
N ARG A 179 -1.16 7.70 -2.02
CA ARG A 179 -1.97 8.88 -1.71
C ARG A 179 -1.57 9.41 -0.34
N LYS A 180 -1.44 10.73 -0.20
CA LYS A 180 -1.09 11.37 1.07
C LYS A 180 -2.07 10.98 2.17
N ASP A 181 -1.54 10.46 3.26
CA ASP A 181 -2.30 10.09 4.46
C ASP A 181 -1.45 10.34 5.71
N ALA A 182 -2.08 10.86 6.77
CA ALA A 182 -1.40 11.15 8.03
C ALA A 182 -0.73 9.92 8.69
N CYS A 183 -1.15 8.69 8.35
CA CYS A 183 -0.47 7.49 8.85
C CYS A 183 0.95 7.30 8.25
N LEU A 184 1.27 8.02 7.17
CA LEU A 184 2.58 7.98 6.49
C LEU A 184 3.51 9.12 6.90
N ASP A 185 3.04 10.06 7.73
CA ASP A 185 3.85 11.22 8.15
C ASP A 185 5.10 10.77 8.91
N GLY A 186 6.26 11.24 8.44
CA GLY A 186 7.57 10.88 9.00
C GLY A 186 8.05 9.45 8.66
N VAL A 187 7.27 8.68 7.88
CA VAL A 187 7.60 7.33 7.41
C VAL A 187 7.94 7.35 5.93
N LEU A 188 7.03 7.85 5.10
CA LEU A 188 7.22 7.97 3.65
C LEU A 188 7.63 9.39 3.29
N ILE A 189 8.85 9.55 2.78
CA ILE A 189 9.48 10.83 2.49
C ILE A 189 9.75 10.93 1.00
N ASN A 190 9.17 11.95 0.35
CA ASN A 190 9.32 12.17 -1.09
C ASN A 190 10.79 12.21 -1.52
N TYR A 191 11.09 11.56 -2.63
CA TYR A 191 12.43 11.41 -3.24
C TYR A 191 13.47 10.68 -2.38
N LYS A 192 13.07 10.17 -1.22
CA LYS A 192 13.98 9.45 -0.31
C LYS A 192 13.71 7.95 -0.27
N ASN A 193 12.51 7.55 0.16
CA ASN A 193 12.10 6.15 0.23
C ASN A 193 10.73 5.92 -0.43
N GLY A 194 10.22 6.90 -1.15
CA GLY A 194 8.97 6.85 -1.89
C GLY A 194 8.40 8.23 -2.14
N PHE A 195 7.08 8.31 -2.32
CA PHE A 195 6.36 9.52 -2.69
C PHE A 195 4.95 9.53 -2.11
N GLN A 196 4.49 10.71 -1.67
CA GLN A 196 3.12 10.94 -1.28
C GLN A 196 2.48 11.95 -2.23
N TYR A 197 1.49 11.52 -3.04
CA TYR A 197 0.79 12.38 -3.99
C TYR A 197 -0.53 12.91 -3.43
N THR A 198 -0.96 14.08 -3.86
CA THR A 198 -2.21 14.72 -3.47
C THR A 198 -3.20 14.84 -4.62
N ASN A 199 -2.71 14.86 -5.85
CA ASN A 199 -3.47 15.00 -7.10
C ASN A 199 -2.86 14.17 -8.23
N GLU A 200 -3.49 14.18 -9.41
CA GLU A 200 -3.04 13.41 -10.58
C GLU A 200 -1.68 13.89 -11.12
N ASP A 201 -1.41 15.20 -11.05
CA ASP A 201 -0.15 15.77 -11.53
C ASP A 201 1.03 15.33 -10.66
N ASP A 202 0.87 15.37 -9.32
CA ASP A 202 1.88 14.84 -8.38
C ASP A 202 2.17 13.36 -8.67
N PHE A 203 1.11 12.54 -8.87
CA PHE A 203 1.26 11.13 -9.17
C PHE A 203 2.07 10.91 -10.45
N ALA A 204 1.72 11.62 -11.51
CA ALA A 204 2.39 11.53 -12.80
C ALA A 204 3.85 12.00 -12.70
N GLU A 205 4.12 13.11 -12.00
CA GLU A 205 5.48 13.60 -11.74
C GLU A 205 6.33 12.53 -11.04
N PHE A 206 5.83 11.98 -9.93
CA PHE A 206 6.58 11.02 -9.13
C PHE A 206 6.79 9.69 -9.85
N LEU A 207 5.78 9.19 -10.57
CA LEU A 207 5.91 7.95 -11.31
C LEU A 207 6.87 8.11 -12.50
N ASN A 208 6.79 9.22 -13.24
CA ASN A 208 7.73 9.51 -14.32
C ASN A 208 9.16 9.73 -13.80
N PHE A 209 9.33 10.38 -12.64
CA PHE A 209 10.63 10.47 -12.00
C PHE A 209 11.20 9.08 -11.69
N PHE A 210 10.39 8.19 -11.11
CA PHE A 210 10.80 6.82 -10.77
C PHE A 210 11.26 6.01 -12.01
N PHE A 211 10.65 6.28 -13.17
CA PHE A 211 11.03 5.66 -14.46
C PHE A 211 12.17 6.36 -15.19
N SER A 212 12.65 7.49 -14.68
CA SER A 212 13.74 8.25 -15.32
C SER A 212 15.12 7.83 -14.81
N ASP A 213 16.15 8.14 -15.62
CA ASP A 213 17.55 7.95 -15.23
C ASP A 213 17.99 8.85 -14.05
N LYS A 214 17.16 9.80 -13.65
CA LYS A 214 17.42 10.67 -12.49
C LYS A 214 17.13 9.98 -11.16
N CYS A 215 16.33 8.91 -11.17
CA CYS A 215 15.97 8.17 -9.98
C CYS A 215 17.07 7.18 -9.62
N ASN A 216 17.74 7.42 -8.50
CA ASN A 216 18.63 6.43 -7.91
C ASN A 216 17.81 5.44 -7.08
N ARG A 217 17.38 4.33 -7.68
CA ARG A 217 16.56 3.30 -7.03
C ARG A 217 17.29 2.62 -5.88
N GLU A 218 18.61 2.42 -5.99
CA GLU A 218 19.43 1.82 -4.93
C GLU A 218 19.41 2.67 -3.66
N ASP A 219 19.53 4.00 -3.81
CA ASP A 219 19.40 4.91 -2.68
C ASP A 219 18.00 4.90 -2.07
N MET A 220 16.95 4.80 -2.90
CA MET A 220 15.59 4.70 -2.39
C MET A 220 15.38 3.40 -1.60
N ILE A 221 15.87 2.28 -2.08
CA ILE A 221 15.86 0.99 -1.39
C ILE A 221 16.60 1.09 -0.05
N ALA A 222 17.82 1.62 -0.06
CA ALA A 222 18.63 1.80 1.15
C ALA A 222 17.94 2.69 2.20
N ASN A 223 17.18 3.68 1.77
CA ASN A 223 16.40 4.56 2.65
C ASN A 223 15.06 3.95 3.10
N ALA A 224 14.53 2.93 2.43
CA ALA A 224 13.32 2.22 2.82
C ALA A 224 13.59 1.21 3.94
N LEU A 225 14.67 0.43 3.84
CA LEU A 225 15.01 -0.67 4.75
C LEU A 225 15.03 -0.32 6.25
N PRO A 226 15.48 0.87 6.72
CA PRO A 226 15.51 1.20 8.14
C PRO A 226 14.14 1.23 8.84
N VAL A 227 13.04 1.20 8.09
CA VAL A 227 11.67 1.12 8.64
C VAL A 227 11.51 -0.12 9.52
N LYS A 228 12.10 -1.26 9.16
CA LYS A 228 12.02 -2.50 9.93
C LYS A 228 12.58 -2.38 11.34
N ASP A 229 13.64 -1.59 11.54
CA ASP A 229 14.27 -1.42 12.85
C ASP A 229 13.48 -0.42 13.72
N LYS A 230 12.82 0.54 13.09
CA LYS A 230 12.05 1.60 13.76
C LYS A 230 10.65 1.15 14.21
N PHE A 231 10.01 0.26 13.46
CA PHE A 231 8.60 -0.10 13.65
C PHE A 231 8.36 -1.60 13.89
N SER A 232 9.41 -2.43 13.96
CA SER A 232 9.27 -3.83 14.32
C SER A 232 8.82 -3.97 15.78
N SER A 233 7.90 -4.90 16.04
CA SER A 233 7.62 -5.35 17.40
C SER A 233 8.87 -6.03 17.97
N LYS A 234 9.29 -5.57 19.15
CA LYS A 234 10.32 -6.27 19.92
C LYS A 234 9.75 -7.51 20.59
#